data_c701734e5cde76deba0a1cfe5beb0552
#
_entry.id   c701734e5cde76deba0a1cfe5beb0552
#
_cell.length_a   1.000
_cell.length_b   1.000
_cell.length_c   1.000
_cell.angle_alpha   90.00
_cell.angle_beta   90.00
_cell.angle_gamma   90.00
#
_symmetry.space_group_name_H-M   'P 1'
#
loop_
_entity.id
_entity.type
_entity.pdbx_description
1 polymer ?
#
loop_
_entity_poly.entity_id
_entity_poly.type
_entity_poly.pdbx_seq_one_letter_code
_entity_poly.pdbx_strand_id
1 'polypeptide(L)'
;MRGSVYYQSAVLTKTIFFEGAKKIDRINPNHMHYACISSFKTMESYRSVWNNFFNYLKEHFKVKNFELITDEHIKSYIEYKIEYYPSKQYLEKITSALGKLEIALNRYSKEKYDIPITYDFKIRQELLNNAKDLKLVANNYHNRVYINPILVITNLKNENHQIAATIQLEGGARSEGVTLIKEEQLKGFKIDDISKESVGIIQTKEKGGKVGDVLVSVQTYKKLEDYFIENDTSTFKIKYQDYLDDIKNSCKK
;
A
#
# COMPACT_ATOMS: atom_id res chain seq x y z
N MET A 1 -20.30 21.54 -7.54
CA MET A 1 -20.45 20.53 -6.45
C MET A 1 -20.52 21.24 -5.10
N ARG A 2 -21.57 21.00 -4.29
CA ARG A 2 -21.72 21.64 -2.97
C ARG A 2 -21.54 20.58 -1.86
N GLY A 3 -21.11 21.00 -0.68
CA GLY A 3 -20.95 20.12 0.49
C GLY A 3 -19.58 20.20 1.13
N SER A 4 -19.38 19.38 2.19
CA SER A 4 -18.08 19.29 2.87
C SER A 4 -17.00 18.70 1.95
N VAL A 5 -15.75 18.91 2.30
CA VAL A 5 -14.59 18.30 1.63
C VAL A 5 -14.75 16.78 1.52
N TYR A 6 -15.16 16.15 2.61
CA TYR A 6 -15.37 14.69 2.65
C TYR A 6 -16.50 14.21 1.75
N TYR A 7 -17.58 14.97 1.67
CA TYR A 7 -18.70 14.67 0.76
C TYR A 7 -18.25 14.78 -0.70
N GLN A 8 -17.61 15.89 -1.06
CA GLN A 8 -17.13 16.12 -2.44
C GLN A 8 -16.15 15.02 -2.86
N SER A 9 -15.15 14.67 -2.02
CA SER A 9 -14.21 13.59 -2.33
C SER A 9 -14.89 12.22 -2.45
N ALA A 10 -15.96 11.97 -1.67
CA ALA A 10 -16.74 10.74 -1.80
C ALA A 10 -17.50 10.67 -3.15
N VAL A 11 -18.09 11.78 -3.58
CA VAL A 11 -18.75 11.87 -4.89
C VAL A 11 -17.77 11.59 -6.02
N LEU A 12 -16.58 12.22 -5.99
CA LEU A 12 -15.54 11.99 -6.99
C LEU A 12 -15.01 10.56 -6.97
N THR A 13 -14.88 9.95 -5.79
CA THR A 13 -14.46 8.55 -5.68
C THR A 13 -15.40 7.61 -6.42
N LYS A 14 -16.72 7.85 -6.39
CA LYS A 14 -17.72 7.01 -7.09
C LYS A 14 -17.51 6.95 -8.59
N THR A 15 -16.89 7.96 -9.19
CA THR A 15 -16.66 7.99 -10.65
C THR A 15 -15.49 7.11 -11.10
N ILE A 16 -14.56 6.76 -10.19
CA ILE A 16 -13.34 6.03 -10.56
C ILE A 16 -13.02 4.81 -9.68
N PHE A 17 -13.79 4.53 -8.64
CA PHE A 17 -13.57 3.35 -7.81
C PHE A 17 -14.41 2.18 -8.29
N PHE A 18 -13.75 1.09 -8.71
CA PHE A 18 -14.36 -0.18 -9.12
C PHE A 18 -13.59 -1.32 -8.44
N GLU A 19 -14.14 -1.80 -7.33
CA GLU A 19 -13.51 -2.84 -6.53
C GLU A 19 -13.25 -4.09 -7.36
N GLY A 20 -12.04 -4.66 -7.21
CA GLY A 20 -11.67 -5.89 -7.90
C GLY A 20 -11.42 -5.76 -9.42
N ALA A 21 -11.53 -4.56 -10.01
CA ALA A 21 -11.28 -4.36 -11.45
C ALA A 21 -9.89 -4.89 -11.85
N LYS A 22 -9.85 -5.75 -12.87
CA LYS A 22 -8.63 -6.42 -13.35
C LYS A 22 -7.61 -5.41 -13.87
N LYS A 23 -6.32 -5.73 -13.71
CA LYS A 23 -5.24 -4.85 -14.19
C LYS A 23 -5.33 -4.61 -15.70
N ILE A 24 -5.64 -5.64 -16.48
CA ILE A 24 -5.75 -5.54 -17.94
C ILE A 24 -6.84 -4.54 -18.37
N ASP A 25 -7.97 -4.54 -17.67
CA ASP A 25 -9.09 -3.64 -17.96
C ASP A 25 -8.73 -2.19 -17.63
N ARG A 26 -7.94 -1.99 -16.55
CA ARG A 26 -7.53 -0.66 -16.09
C ARG A 26 -6.46 0.01 -16.95
N ILE A 27 -5.72 -0.74 -17.75
CA ILE A 27 -4.72 -0.20 -18.67
C ILE A 27 -5.26 -0.05 -20.10
N ASN A 28 -6.42 -0.60 -20.41
CA ASN A 28 -7.07 -0.52 -21.72
C ASN A 28 -7.87 0.79 -21.84
N PRO A 29 -7.46 1.77 -22.67
CA PRO A 29 -8.15 3.05 -22.80
C PRO A 29 -9.61 2.94 -23.24
N ASN A 30 -9.98 1.86 -23.93
CA ASN A 30 -11.33 1.62 -24.44
C ASN A 30 -12.25 0.90 -23.44
N HIS A 31 -11.72 0.49 -22.28
CA HIS A 31 -12.50 -0.21 -21.27
C HIS A 31 -13.10 0.76 -20.25
N MET A 32 -14.33 0.52 -19.81
CA MET A 32 -15.00 1.36 -18.80
C MET A 32 -14.23 1.51 -17.50
N HIS A 33 -13.41 0.52 -17.14
CA HIS A 33 -12.53 0.55 -15.96
C HIS A 33 -11.15 1.18 -16.22
N TYR A 34 -10.92 1.78 -17.41
CA TYR A 34 -9.66 2.43 -17.71
C TYR A 34 -9.25 3.41 -16.62
N ALA A 35 -8.01 3.32 -16.17
CA ALA A 35 -7.40 4.20 -15.15
C ALA A 35 -8.16 4.26 -13.80
N CYS A 36 -9.09 3.34 -13.50
CA CYS A 36 -9.82 3.30 -12.24
C CYS A 36 -8.93 2.86 -11.05
N ILE A 37 -9.44 3.04 -9.84
CA ILE A 37 -8.90 2.50 -8.59
C ILE A 37 -9.64 1.21 -8.29
N SER A 38 -8.92 0.11 -7.99
CA SER A 38 -9.51 -1.22 -7.77
C SER A 38 -9.35 -1.76 -6.35
N SER A 39 -8.53 -1.12 -5.51
CA SER A 39 -8.27 -1.54 -4.14
C SER A 39 -8.86 -0.55 -3.16
N PHE A 40 -9.61 -1.04 -2.17
CA PHE A 40 -10.18 -0.22 -1.10
C PHE A 40 -9.11 0.57 -0.34
N LYS A 41 -8.01 -0.07 0.08
CA LYS A 41 -6.88 0.60 0.74
C LYS A 41 -6.27 1.74 -0.11
N THR A 42 -6.18 1.53 -1.43
CA THR A 42 -5.68 2.58 -2.35
C THR A 42 -6.67 3.73 -2.46
N MET A 43 -7.96 3.43 -2.55
CA MET A 43 -9.02 4.43 -2.59
C MET A 43 -9.02 5.30 -1.33
N GLU A 44 -9.00 4.69 -0.13
CA GLU A 44 -8.92 5.43 1.14
C GLU A 44 -7.66 6.30 1.21
N SER A 45 -6.51 5.75 0.81
CA SER A 45 -5.24 6.45 0.79
C SER A 45 -5.28 7.69 -0.14
N TYR A 46 -5.88 7.58 -1.32
CA TYR A 46 -5.99 8.68 -2.26
C TYR A 46 -7.04 9.72 -1.81
N ARG A 47 -8.17 9.27 -1.27
CA ARG A 47 -9.14 10.19 -0.65
C ARG A 47 -8.55 10.99 0.50
N SER A 48 -7.70 10.38 1.32
CA SER A 48 -6.98 11.11 2.37
C SER A 48 -6.10 12.22 1.79
N VAL A 49 -5.38 11.96 0.69
CA VAL A 49 -4.60 12.99 -0.01
C VAL A 49 -5.51 14.08 -0.57
N TRP A 50 -6.63 13.72 -1.21
CA TRP A 50 -7.59 14.69 -1.74
C TRP A 50 -8.17 15.58 -0.64
N ASN A 51 -8.57 15.00 0.48
CA ASN A 51 -9.09 15.76 1.61
C ASN A 51 -8.05 16.75 2.16
N ASN A 52 -6.77 16.33 2.29
CA ASN A 52 -5.69 17.19 2.71
C ASN A 52 -5.44 18.33 1.70
N PHE A 53 -5.42 18.01 0.42
CA PHE A 53 -5.30 19.00 -0.65
C PHE A 53 -6.43 20.05 -0.61
N PHE A 54 -7.68 19.58 -0.41
CA PHE A 54 -8.81 20.49 -0.34
C PHE A 54 -8.83 21.39 0.89
N ASN A 55 -8.45 20.85 2.04
CA ASN A 55 -8.29 21.67 3.23
C ASN A 55 -7.24 22.74 3.01
N TYR A 56 -6.12 22.40 2.38
CA TYR A 56 -5.11 23.37 1.96
C TYR A 56 -5.69 24.46 1.04
N LEU A 57 -6.44 24.08 0.01
CA LEU A 57 -7.06 25.05 -0.90
C LEU A 57 -8.10 25.93 -0.20
N LYS A 58 -8.86 25.37 0.72
CA LYS A 58 -9.83 26.13 1.52
C LYS A 58 -9.14 27.16 2.40
N GLU A 59 -8.03 26.81 3.02
CA GLU A 59 -7.26 27.68 3.92
C GLU A 59 -6.54 28.79 3.16
N HIS A 60 -5.81 28.44 2.10
CA HIS A 60 -4.90 29.36 1.41
C HIS A 60 -5.56 30.11 0.25
N PHE A 61 -6.50 29.49 -0.47
CA PHE A 61 -7.11 30.05 -1.69
C PHE A 61 -8.60 30.32 -1.56
N LYS A 62 -9.21 30.00 -0.40
CA LYS A 62 -10.67 30.11 -0.18
C LYS A 62 -11.52 29.32 -1.18
N VAL A 63 -10.94 28.31 -1.83
CA VAL A 63 -11.63 27.42 -2.77
C VAL A 63 -12.57 26.50 -2.00
N LYS A 64 -13.86 26.50 -2.39
CA LYS A 64 -14.92 25.72 -1.72
C LYS A 64 -15.40 24.51 -2.52
N ASN A 65 -15.11 24.48 -3.80
CA ASN A 65 -15.54 23.45 -4.72
C ASN A 65 -14.35 22.85 -5.45
N PHE A 66 -14.33 21.52 -5.59
CA PHE A 66 -13.31 20.79 -6.36
C PHE A 66 -13.26 21.21 -7.84
N GLU A 67 -14.38 21.62 -8.38
CA GLU A 67 -14.49 22.05 -9.78
C GLU A 67 -13.76 23.36 -10.09
N LEU A 68 -13.34 24.09 -9.07
CA LEU A 68 -12.57 25.33 -9.19
C LEU A 68 -11.05 25.12 -9.10
N ILE A 69 -10.59 23.87 -9.13
CA ILE A 69 -9.16 23.58 -9.11
C ILE A 69 -8.52 23.98 -10.44
N THR A 70 -7.35 24.60 -10.33
CA THR A 70 -6.50 24.97 -11.46
C THR A 70 -5.11 24.35 -11.28
N ASP A 71 -4.28 24.41 -12.31
CA ASP A 71 -2.88 23.97 -12.27
C ASP A 71 -2.07 24.75 -11.22
N GLU A 72 -2.36 26.03 -11.02
CA GLU A 72 -1.70 26.84 -10.01
C GLU A 72 -1.97 26.32 -8.59
N HIS A 73 -3.16 25.83 -8.32
CA HIS A 73 -3.50 25.19 -7.06
C HIS A 73 -2.72 23.88 -6.86
N ILE A 74 -2.56 23.09 -7.91
CA ILE A 74 -1.76 21.85 -7.89
C ILE A 74 -0.30 22.17 -7.63
N LYS A 75 0.26 23.15 -8.34
CA LYS A 75 1.63 23.63 -8.19
C LYS A 75 1.90 24.07 -6.77
N SER A 76 1.12 25.00 -6.26
CA SER A 76 1.29 25.56 -4.91
C SER A 76 1.24 24.48 -3.83
N TYR A 77 0.33 23.49 -3.95
CA TYR A 77 0.25 22.41 -2.99
C TYR A 77 1.47 21.47 -3.04
N ILE A 78 1.96 21.15 -4.22
CA ILE A 78 3.15 20.29 -4.38
C ILE A 78 4.39 21.00 -3.85
N GLU A 79 4.59 22.27 -4.16
CA GLU A 79 5.68 23.09 -3.64
C GLU A 79 5.66 23.18 -2.11
N TYR A 80 4.48 23.42 -1.52
CA TYR A 80 4.27 23.35 -0.08
C TYR A 80 4.68 21.98 0.50
N LYS A 81 4.34 20.87 -0.19
CA LYS A 81 4.71 19.52 0.28
C LYS A 81 6.20 19.22 0.13
N ILE A 82 6.87 19.78 -0.86
CA ILE A 82 8.33 19.68 -1.00
C ILE A 82 9.02 20.42 0.14
N GLU A 83 8.56 21.60 0.47
CA GLU A 83 9.15 22.44 1.52
C GLU A 83 8.99 21.82 2.92
N TYR A 84 7.80 21.43 3.29
CA TYR A 84 7.49 21.00 4.67
C TYR A 84 7.57 19.47 4.89
N TYR A 85 7.52 18.66 3.83
CA TYR A 85 7.51 17.20 3.91
C TYR A 85 8.39 16.58 2.80
N PRO A 86 9.71 16.80 2.79
CA PRO A 86 10.60 16.47 1.68
C PRO A 86 10.88 14.95 1.58
N SER A 87 9.84 14.14 1.43
CA SER A 87 9.92 12.69 1.24
C SER A 87 9.56 12.32 -0.20
N LYS A 88 10.49 11.69 -0.92
CA LYS A 88 10.28 11.22 -2.30
C LYS A 88 9.05 10.32 -2.42
N GLN A 89 8.92 9.31 -1.55
CA GLN A 89 7.81 8.36 -1.59
C GLN A 89 6.46 9.04 -1.30
N TYR A 90 6.46 10.01 -0.39
CA TYR A 90 5.25 10.75 -0.07
C TYR A 90 4.85 11.66 -1.22
N LEU A 91 5.80 12.32 -1.87
CA LEU A 91 5.54 13.14 -3.06
C LEU A 91 5.03 12.30 -4.24
N GLU A 92 5.61 11.11 -4.49
CA GLU A 92 5.12 10.16 -5.50
C GLU A 92 3.68 9.70 -5.23
N LYS A 93 3.34 9.47 -3.97
CA LYS A 93 1.98 9.16 -3.56
C LYS A 93 1.02 10.31 -3.83
N ILE A 94 1.41 11.55 -3.49
CA ILE A 94 0.60 12.76 -3.71
C ILE A 94 0.36 12.95 -5.21
N THR A 95 1.39 12.93 -6.03
CA THR A 95 1.27 13.13 -7.48
C THR A 95 0.42 12.05 -8.15
N SER A 96 0.53 10.80 -7.69
CA SER A 96 -0.34 9.70 -8.14
C SER A 96 -1.80 9.92 -7.74
N ALA A 97 -2.06 10.37 -6.51
CA ALA A 97 -3.41 10.65 -6.03
C ALA A 97 -4.04 11.84 -6.78
N LEU A 98 -3.27 12.92 -7.04
CA LEU A 98 -3.74 14.07 -7.83
C LEU A 98 -4.02 13.68 -9.29
N GLY A 99 -3.24 12.77 -9.89
CA GLY A 99 -3.56 12.23 -11.22
C GLY A 99 -4.87 11.42 -11.24
N LYS A 100 -5.22 10.74 -10.16
CA LYS A 100 -6.53 10.09 -10.05
C LYS A 100 -7.66 11.09 -9.79
N LEU A 101 -7.38 12.19 -9.10
CA LEU A 101 -8.32 13.30 -8.93
C LEU A 101 -8.68 13.95 -10.28
N GLU A 102 -7.68 14.18 -11.12
CA GLU A 102 -7.87 14.68 -12.50
C GLU A 102 -8.85 13.82 -13.29
N ILE A 103 -8.63 12.49 -13.28
CA ILE A 103 -9.51 11.54 -13.97
C ILE A 103 -10.93 11.57 -13.39
N ALA A 104 -11.04 11.63 -12.05
CA ALA A 104 -12.34 11.69 -11.38
C ALA A 104 -13.11 12.96 -11.74
N LEU A 105 -12.45 14.12 -11.76
CA LEU A 105 -13.03 15.40 -12.14
C LEU A 105 -13.48 15.42 -13.60
N ASN A 106 -12.64 14.90 -14.51
CA ASN A 106 -12.99 14.81 -15.93
C ASN A 106 -14.21 13.90 -16.17
N ARG A 107 -14.30 12.76 -15.46
CA ARG A 107 -15.48 11.88 -15.53
C ARG A 107 -16.71 12.54 -14.95
N TYR A 108 -16.59 13.11 -13.75
CA TYR A 108 -17.70 13.82 -13.11
C TYR A 108 -18.24 14.95 -13.99
N SER A 109 -17.34 15.73 -14.60
CA SER A 109 -17.70 16.83 -15.48
C SER A 109 -18.49 16.34 -16.70
N LYS A 110 -18.04 15.25 -17.35
CA LYS A 110 -18.75 14.63 -18.49
C LYS A 110 -20.14 14.12 -18.12
N GLU A 111 -20.33 13.65 -16.90
CA GLU A 111 -21.62 13.12 -16.45
C GLU A 111 -22.61 14.22 -16.02
N LYS A 112 -22.10 15.39 -15.62
CA LYS A 112 -22.91 16.42 -14.97
C LYS A 112 -23.19 17.63 -15.83
N TYR A 113 -22.39 17.91 -16.84
CA TYR A 113 -22.48 19.13 -17.61
C TYR A 113 -22.60 18.85 -19.10
N ASP A 114 -23.48 19.61 -19.78
CA ASP A 114 -23.63 19.57 -21.24
C ASP A 114 -22.35 20.01 -21.95
N ILE A 115 -21.64 20.97 -21.34
CA ILE A 115 -20.31 21.42 -21.77
C ILE A 115 -19.32 21.01 -20.69
N PRO A 116 -18.58 19.89 -20.85
CA PRO A 116 -17.66 19.40 -19.83
C PRO A 116 -16.48 20.33 -19.60
N ILE A 117 -16.15 20.54 -18.33
CA ILE A 117 -14.90 21.16 -17.94
C ILE A 117 -13.78 20.13 -18.09
N THR A 118 -12.67 20.51 -18.71
CA THR A 118 -11.50 19.66 -18.85
C THR A 118 -10.42 20.07 -17.83
N TYR A 119 -9.93 19.10 -17.09
CA TYR A 119 -8.84 19.26 -16.13
C TYR A 119 -7.59 18.57 -16.66
N ASP A 120 -6.44 19.24 -16.59
CA ASP A 120 -5.12 18.71 -16.94
C ASP A 120 -4.11 19.09 -15.86
N PHE A 121 -3.66 18.10 -15.08
CA PHE A 121 -2.73 18.30 -13.98
C PHE A 121 -1.31 17.81 -14.32
N LYS A 122 -0.87 17.94 -15.57
CA LYS A 122 0.48 17.49 -16.01
C LYS A 122 1.61 18.15 -15.23
N ILE A 123 1.42 19.38 -14.79
CA ILE A 123 2.37 20.13 -13.94
C ILE A 123 2.84 19.29 -12.73
N ARG A 124 2.00 18.39 -12.19
CA ARG A 124 2.36 17.53 -11.05
C ARG A 124 3.55 16.62 -11.36
N GLN A 125 3.69 16.14 -12.61
CA GLN A 125 4.77 15.25 -12.99
C GLN A 125 6.07 16.03 -13.21
N GLU A 126 5.99 17.22 -13.76
CA GLU A 126 7.14 18.11 -13.94
C GLU A 126 7.74 18.48 -12.58
N LEU A 127 6.88 18.90 -11.63
CA LEU A 127 7.32 19.24 -10.28
C LEU A 127 7.93 18.04 -9.54
N LEU A 128 7.37 16.83 -9.70
CA LEU A 128 7.94 15.61 -9.14
C LEU A 128 9.34 15.32 -9.70
N ASN A 129 9.51 15.45 -11.01
CA ASN A 129 10.79 15.22 -11.68
C ASN A 129 11.82 16.27 -11.24
N ASN A 130 11.46 17.55 -11.27
CA ASN A 130 12.31 18.64 -10.82
C ASN A 130 12.74 18.46 -9.35
N ALA A 131 11.82 18.06 -8.46
CA ALA A 131 12.16 17.80 -7.06
C ALA A 131 13.14 16.65 -6.88
N LYS A 132 13.09 15.62 -7.75
CA LYS A 132 14.05 14.51 -7.76
C LYS A 132 15.41 14.94 -8.30
N ASP A 133 15.41 15.63 -9.43
CA ASP A 133 16.63 16.04 -10.13
C ASP A 133 17.44 17.06 -9.31
N LEU A 134 16.75 17.98 -8.66
CA LEU A 134 17.35 18.98 -7.76
C LEU A 134 17.60 18.45 -6.35
N LYS A 135 17.32 17.15 -6.07
CA LYS A 135 17.50 16.50 -4.78
C LYS A 135 16.78 17.20 -3.61
N LEU A 136 15.67 17.87 -3.90
CA LEU A 136 14.84 18.55 -2.89
C LEU A 136 14.08 17.58 -1.99
N VAL A 137 13.98 16.30 -2.38
CA VAL A 137 13.30 15.26 -1.61
C VAL A 137 14.23 14.10 -1.28
N ALA A 138 14.23 13.68 -0.02
CA ALA A 138 15.05 12.59 0.46
C ALA A 138 14.43 11.22 0.14
N ASN A 139 15.31 10.25 -0.09
CA ASN A 139 14.94 8.85 -0.25
C ASN A 139 15.11 8.14 1.10
N ASN A 140 14.01 7.83 1.78
CA ASN A 140 14.02 7.26 3.14
C ASN A 140 14.17 5.72 3.15
N TYR A 141 14.68 5.09 2.08
CA TYR A 141 14.84 3.63 2.03
C TYR A 141 15.92 3.08 2.96
N HIS A 142 16.90 3.89 3.35
CA HIS A 142 18.09 3.41 4.08
C HIS A 142 17.82 2.88 5.49
N ASN A 143 16.67 3.19 6.09
CA ASN A 143 16.37 2.85 7.49
C ASN A 143 15.36 1.69 7.64
N ARG A 144 15.18 0.85 6.62
CA ARG A 144 14.20 -0.25 6.66
C ARG A 144 14.80 -1.63 6.87
N VAL A 145 16.11 -1.71 7.02
CA VAL A 145 16.81 -2.97 7.29
C VAL A 145 17.06 -3.09 8.78
N TYR A 146 16.62 -4.19 9.36
CA TYR A 146 16.99 -4.51 10.76
C TYR A 146 18.47 -4.88 10.81
N ILE A 147 19.23 -4.21 11.67
CA ILE A 147 20.67 -4.48 11.84
C ILE A 147 20.87 -5.90 12.38
N ASN A 148 19.99 -6.32 13.30
CA ASN A 148 20.00 -7.67 13.85
C ASN A 148 18.57 -8.23 13.87
N PRO A 149 18.10 -8.87 12.79
CA PRO A 149 16.74 -9.40 12.71
C PRO A 149 16.50 -10.54 13.72
N ILE A 150 17.52 -11.33 14.05
CA ILE A 150 17.42 -12.41 15.04
C ILE A 150 17.10 -11.84 16.43
N LEU A 151 17.78 -10.77 16.83
CA LEU A 151 17.52 -10.10 18.11
C LEU A 151 16.09 -9.54 18.15
N VAL A 152 15.59 -8.99 17.03
CA VAL A 152 14.20 -8.52 16.95
C VAL A 152 13.23 -9.68 17.19
N ILE A 153 13.46 -10.83 16.55
CA ILE A 153 12.61 -12.03 16.69
C ILE A 153 12.63 -12.54 18.13
N THR A 154 13.80 -12.68 18.75
CA THR A 154 13.92 -13.20 20.11
C THR A 154 13.29 -12.27 21.15
N ASN A 155 13.19 -10.97 20.86
CA ASN A 155 12.55 -9.99 21.75
C ASN A 155 11.02 -9.88 21.55
N LEU A 156 10.43 -10.59 20.58
CA LEU A 156 8.97 -10.67 20.43
C LEU A 156 8.36 -11.37 21.64
N LYS A 157 7.27 -10.82 22.17
CA LYS A 157 6.63 -11.35 23.38
C LYS A 157 5.77 -12.59 23.11
N ASN A 158 5.25 -12.70 21.90
CA ASN A 158 4.34 -13.76 21.50
C ASN A 158 5.10 -14.78 20.65
N GLU A 159 5.10 -16.05 21.05
CA GLU A 159 5.77 -17.15 20.33
C GLU A 159 5.24 -17.33 18.91
N ASN A 160 3.94 -17.14 18.68
CA ASN A 160 3.36 -17.18 17.34
C ASN A 160 3.90 -16.04 16.45
N HIS A 161 4.16 -14.88 17.04
CA HIS A 161 4.81 -13.78 16.31
C HIS A 161 6.28 -14.12 16.01
N GLN A 162 6.99 -14.85 16.90
CA GLN A 162 8.34 -15.33 16.62
C GLN A 162 8.34 -16.32 15.45
N ILE A 163 7.41 -17.29 15.41
CA ILE A 163 7.25 -18.23 14.30
C ILE A 163 7.01 -17.46 12.98
N ALA A 164 6.04 -16.54 12.98
CA ALA A 164 5.72 -15.74 11.79
C ALA A 164 6.91 -14.91 11.30
N ALA A 165 7.65 -14.26 12.21
CA ALA A 165 8.82 -13.45 11.89
C ALA A 165 9.99 -14.30 11.38
N THR A 166 10.16 -15.50 11.91
CA THR A 166 11.17 -16.46 11.42
C THR A 166 10.85 -16.91 10.00
N ILE A 167 9.58 -17.26 9.72
CA ILE A 167 9.15 -17.60 8.35
C ILE A 167 9.43 -16.43 7.39
N GLN A 168 9.21 -15.19 7.82
CA GLN A 168 9.54 -14.02 7.00
C GLN A 168 11.04 -13.84 6.78
N LEU A 169 11.85 -14.08 7.80
CA LEU A 169 13.31 -13.94 7.71
C LEU A 169 13.92 -15.00 6.79
N GLU A 170 13.53 -16.25 6.96
CA GLU A 170 14.09 -17.37 6.20
C GLU A 170 13.56 -17.42 4.75
N GLY A 171 12.27 -17.25 4.57
CA GLY A 171 11.61 -17.50 3.30
C GLY A 171 11.19 -16.24 2.53
N GLY A 172 11.41 -15.01 3.08
CA GLY A 172 11.05 -13.76 2.42
C GLY A 172 9.54 -13.51 2.28
N ALA A 173 8.72 -14.23 3.06
CA ALA A 173 7.27 -14.08 3.03
C ALA A 173 6.81 -12.70 3.47
N ARG A 174 5.70 -12.19 2.90
CA ARG A 174 5.11 -10.93 3.34
C ARG A 174 4.37 -11.08 4.67
N SER A 175 4.33 -10.01 5.46
CA SER A 175 3.67 -10.02 6.77
C SER A 175 2.19 -10.44 6.70
N GLU A 176 1.45 -10.06 5.67
CA GLU A 176 0.07 -10.53 5.47
C GLU A 176 0.01 -12.04 5.14
N GLY A 177 1.01 -12.58 4.44
CA GLY A 177 1.06 -13.99 4.04
C GLY A 177 1.29 -14.95 5.20
N VAL A 178 1.99 -14.50 6.25
CA VAL A 178 2.30 -15.34 7.43
C VAL A 178 1.25 -15.27 8.54
N THR A 179 0.27 -14.35 8.45
CA THR A 179 -0.72 -14.16 9.53
C THR A 179 -1.94 -15.07 9.46
N LEU A 180 -2.09 -15.82 8.37
CA LEU A 180 -3.25 -16.70 8.12
C LEU A 180 -2.84 -17.97 7.37
N ILE A 181 -1.72 -18.59 7.78
CA ILE A 181 -1.28 -19.86 7.17
C ILE A 181 -2.24 -20.96 7.63
N LYS A 182 -2.64 -21.80 6.69
CA LYS A 182 -3.45 -22.98 6.97
C LYS A 182 -2.59 -24.23 6.96
N GLU A 183 -3.00 -25.25 7.71
CA GLU A 183 -2.33 -26.55 7.76
C GLU A 183 -2.16 -27.17 6.37
N GLU A 184 -3.19 -27.08 5.51
CA GLU A 184 -3.14 -27.54 4.11
C GLU A 184 -2.06 -26.88 3.23
N GLN A 185 -1.50 -25.77 3.70
CA GLN A 185 -0.43 -25.03 3.02
C GLN A 185 0.97 -25.56 3.37
N LEU A 186 1.10 -26.46 4.33
CA LEU A 186 2.31 -27.22 4.61
C LEU A 186 2.47 -28.31 3.54
N LYS A 187 3.54 -28.22 2.73
CA LYS A 187 3.78 -29.11 1.57
C LYS A 187 4.89 -30.12 1.77
N GLY A 188 5.31 -30.31 3.04
CA GLY A 188 6.37 -31.25 3.39
C GLY A 188 7.76 -30.69 3.14
N PHE A 189 8.71 -31.56 2.89
CA PHE A 189 10.12 -31.25 2.79
C PHE A 189 10.66 -31.51 1.40
N LYS A 190 11.68 -30.76 1.00
CA LYS A 190 12.50 -31.05 -0.19
C LYS A 190 13.97 -30.76 0.09
N ILE A 191 14.85 -31.26 -0.77
CA ILE A 191 16.25 -30.83 -0.79
C ILE A 191 16.32 -29.53 -1.59
N ASP A 192 16.88 -28.50 -1.00
CA ASP A 192 17.12 -27.24 -1.69
C ASP A 192 18.26 -27.38 -2.70
N ASP A 193 18.05 -26.89 -3.92
CA ASP A 193 19.01 -27.07 -5.02
C ASP A 193 20.31 -26.28 -4.81
N ILE A 194 20.27 -25.24 -4.00
CA ILE A 194 21.42 -24.36 -3.73
C ILE A 194 22.19 -24.82 -2.50
N SER A 195 21.54 -24.89 -1.34
CA SER A 195 22.18 -25.25 -0.07
C SER A 195 22.45 -26.73 0.07
N LYS A 196 21.76 -27.59 -0.72
CA LYS A 196 21.74 -29.05 -0.58
C LYS A 196 21.21 -29.57 0.76
N GLU A 197 20.57 -28.73 1.53
CA GLU A 197 19.94 -29.05 2.80
C GLU A 197 18.46 -29.36 2.63
N SER A 198 17.89 -30.09 3.61
CA SER A 198 16.45 -30.30 3.67
C SER A 198 15.75 -29.04 4.16
N VAL A 199 14.74 -28.59 3.42
CA VAL A 199 13.93 -27.41 3.75
C VAL A 199 12.45 -27.76 3.74
N GLY A 200 11.67 -27.11 4.62
CA GLY A 200 10.23 -27.17 4.62
C GLY A 200 9.61 -26.23 3.59
N ILE A 201 8.53 -26.65 2.98
CA ILE A 201 7.78 -25.85 1.98
C ILE A 201 6.47 -25.37 2.59
N ILE A 202 6.30 -24.07 2.69
CA ILE A 202 5.03 -23.43 3.09
C ILE A 202 4.48 -22.67 1.90
N GLN A 203 3.27 -23.00 1.47
CA GLN A 203 2.62 -22.31 0.37
C GLN A 203 1.86 -21.08 0.90
N THR A 204 2.30 -19.88 0.53
CA THR A 204 1.66 -18.63 0.97
C THR A 204 0.86 -17.99 -0.14
N LYS A 205 -0.24 -17.32 0.24
CA LYS A 205 -1.04 -16.52 -0.68
C LYS A 205 -0.59 -15.07 -0.62
N GLU A 206 0.06 -14.62 -1.68
CA GLU A 206 0.61 -13.29 -1.81
C GLU A 206 -0.41 -12.27 -2.33
N LYS A 207 -0.04 -10.98 -2.25
CA LYS A 207 -0.85 -9.87 -2.77
C LYS A 207 -1.28 -10.11 -4.23
N GLY A 208 -2.58 -9.96 -4.48
CA GLY A 208 -3.18 -10.22 -5.80
C GLY A 208 -3.56 -11.68 -6.03
N GLY A 209 -3.56 -12.51 -4.98
CA GLY A 209 -3.98 -13.90 -5.03
C GLY A 209 -2.94 -14.86 -5.62
N LYS A 210 -1.71 -14.41 -5.86
CA LYS A 210 -0.63 -15.29 -6.29
C LYS A 210 -0.26 -16.22 -5.16
N VAL A 211 -0.13 -17.50 -5.49
CA VAL A 211 0.36 -18.53 -4.58
C VAL A 211 1.84 -18.73 -4.87
N GLY A 212 2.65 -18.77 -3.83
CA GLY A 212 4.10 -18.99 -3.93
C GLY A 212 4.60 -19.88 -2.80
N ASP A 213 5.64 -20.64 -3.09
CA ASP A 213 6.29 -21.48 -2.10
C ASP A 213 7.33 -20.65 -1.33
N VAL A 214 7.25 -20.73 -0.02
CA VAL A 214 8.20 -20.14 0.93
C VAL A 214 9.02 -21.27 1.52
N LEU A 215 10.34 -21.20 1.38
CA LEU A 215 11.25 -22.20 1.90
C LEU A 215 11.74 -21.78 3.28
N VAL A 216 11.64 -22.68 4.23
CA VAL A 216 12.06 -22.46 5.62
C VAL A 216 12.91 -23.62 6.12
N SER A 217 13.65 -23.42 7.21
CA SER A 217 14.38 -24.50 7.86
C SER A 217 13.41 -25.60 8.35
N VAL A 218 13.90 -26.83 8.42
CA VAL A 218 13.15 -27.96 8.99
C VAL A 218 12.63 -27.64 10.40
N GLN A 219 13.43 -26.91 11.18
CA GLN A 219 13.05 -26.51 12.53
C GLN A 219 11.86 -25.54 12.54
N THR A 220 11.87 -24.53 11.67
CA THR A 220 10.76 -23.56 11.55
C THR A 220 9.49 -24.22 11.05
N TYR A 221 9.62 -25.14 10.07
CA TYR A 221 8.50 -25.92 9.57
C TYR A 221 7.85 -26.74 10.68
N LYS A 222 8.65 -27.49 11.44
CA LYS A 222 8.16 -28.32 12.56
C LYS A 222 7.48 -27.49 13.64
N LYS A 223 8.03 -26.33 14.04
CA LYS A 223 7.37 -25.44 14.99
C LYS A 223 5.97 -25.01 14.54
N LEU A 224 5.76 -24.80 13.24
CA LEU A 224 4.46 -24.47 12.73
C LEU A 224 3.53 -25.69 12.69
N GLU A 225 4.05 -26.87 12.37
CA GLU A 225 3.32 -28.15 12.41
C GLU A 225 2.89 -28.48 13.84
N ASP A 226 3.80 -28.39 14.82
CA ASP A 226 3.53 -28.57 16.26
C ASP A 226 2.44 -27.61 16.73
N TYR A 227 2.46 -26.35 16.30
CA TYR A 227 1.40 -25.39 16.61
C TYR A 227 0.01 -25.88 16.20
N PHE A 228 -0.13 -26.46 15.01
CA PHE A 228 -1.43 -26.99 14.56
C PHE A 228 -1.88 -28.18 15.41
N ILE A 229 -0.95 -29.06 15.77
CA ILE A 229 -1.23 -30.25 16.60
C ILE A 229 -1.63 -29.83 18.03
N GLU A 230 -0.83 -28.98 18.66
CA GLU A 230 -1.00 -28.57 20.08
C GLU A 230 -2.27 -27.73 20.30
N ASN A 231 -2.67 -26.94 19.31
CA ASN A 231 -3.85 -26.08 19.41
C ASN A 231 -5.10 -26.67 18.79
N ASP A 232 -5.05 -27.90 18.26
CA ASP A 232 -6.15 -28.56 17.55
C ASP A 232 -6.84 -27.63 16.54
N THR A 233 -6.04 -26.99 15.70
CA THR A 233 -6.50 -25.98 14.75
C THR A 233 -5.89 -26.18 13.37
N SER A 234 -6.66 -25.88 12.33
CA SER A 234 -6.19 -25.89 10.94
C SER A 234 -5.71 -24.54 10.44
N THR A 235 -5.65 -23.51 11.31
CA THR A 235 -5.29 -22.15 10.91
C THR A 235 -4.35 -21.51 11.92
N PHE A 236 -3.15 -21.15 11.45
CA PHE A 236 -2.22 -20.30 12.19
C PHE A 236 -2.69 -18.86 12.10
N LYS A 237 -3.49 -18.45 13.09
CA LYS A 237 -4.18 -17.16 13.09
C LYS A 237 -3.56 -16.20 14.09
N ILE A 238 -2.89 -15.18 13.58
CA ILE A 238 -2.42 -14.04 14.39
C ILE A 238 -3.07 -12.75 13.87
N LYS A 239 -3.36 -11.82 14.76
CA LYS A 239 -3.88 -10.51 14.36
C LYS A 239 -2.75 -9.69 13.73
N TYR A 240 -2.94 -9.28 12.48
CA TYR A 240 -1.92 -8.55 11.72
C TYR A 240 -1.42 -7.29 12.43
N GLN A 241 -2.32 -6.51 13.03
CA GLN A 241 -1.92 -5.28 13.73
C GLN A 241 -1.11 -5.58 15.01
N ASP A 242 -1.54 -6.57 15.80
CA ASP A 242 -0.85 -6.95 17.03
C ASP A 242 0.58 -7.45 16.72
N TYR A 243 0.73 -8.19 15.60
CA TYR A 243 2.03 -8.63 15.10
C TYR A 243 2.94 -7.47 14.71
N LEU A 244 2.42 -6.50 13.95
CA LEU A 244 3.20 -5.31 13.57
C LEU A 244 3.59 -4.46 14.77
N ASP A 245 2.72 -4.33 15.77
CA ASP A 245 3.00 -3.55 16.97
C ASP A 245 4.02 -4.25 17.87
N ASP A 246 4.01 -5.58 17.95
CA ASP A 246 5.02 -6.36 18.67
C ASP A 246 6.42 -6.21 18.02
N ILE A 247 6.52 -6.31 16.68
CA ILE A 247 7.77 -6.04 15.94
C ILE A 247 8.27 -4.62 16.25
N LYS A 248 7.41 -3.62 16.16
CA LYS A 248 7.75 -2.22 16.43
C LYS A 248 8.30 -2.00 17.84
N ASN A 249 7.71 -2.69 18.82
CA ASN A 249 8.13 -2.60 20.21
C ASN A 249 9.45 -3.33 20.46
N SER A 250 9.69 -4.44 19.76
CA SER A 250 10.96 -5.18 19.83
C SER A 250 12.14 -4.41 19.25
N CYS A 251 11.91 -3.54 18.25
CA CYS A 251 12.93 -2.69 17.65
C CYS A 251 13.35 -1.50 18.53
N LYS A 252 12.62 -1.21 19.62
CA LYS A 252 12.91 -0.09 20.52
C LYS A 252 13.80 -0.50 21.71
N LYS A 253 14.06 -1.78 21.84
CA LYS A 253 14.93 -2.36 22.85
C LYS A 253 16.33 -2.65 22.30
#